data_5c02fe99c3cd95dfbd3ab90ae39b95ab
#
_entry.id   5c02fe99c3cd95dfbd3ab90ae39b95ab
#
_cell.length_a   1.000
_cell.length_b   1.000
_cell.length_c   1.000
_cell.angle_alpha   90.00
_cell.angle_beta   90.00
_cell.angle_gamma   90.00
#
_symmetry.space_group_name_H-M   'P 1'
#
loop_
_entity.id
_entity.type
_entity.pdbx_description
1 polymer ?
#
loop_
_entity_poly.entity_id
_entity_poly.type
_entity_poly.pdbx_seq_one_letter_code
_entity_poly.pdbx_strand_id
1 'polypeptide(L)'
;MDHMRRFLSVGISCFFLSGCAVHSGIIPPKMWGAMIVGGAVVTAVDTVVSGPSESEVEINNTDTYSDLNIDGCTEPKVNILSPKNLYVSDSKSIKVIFGSENIEINPAGSSKVPDNKCFVSGHHHLLVDREILPTSFIPFDDTHIHFGAGQTEAIIELEPGVHTLQLMLGSSIHGVQVPFGGIDIGPIVSEKITIEVVSSE
;
A
#
# COMPACT_ATOMS: atom_id res chain seq x y z
N MET A 1 62.24 -3.17 -2.50
CA MET A 1 62.15 -2.75 -3.91
C MET A 1 60.75 -2.15 -4.10
N ASP A 2 60.79 -0.83 -4.08
CA ASP A 2 59.67 0.07 -4.21
C ASP A 2 58.94 -0.06 -5.53
N HIS A 3 57.62 0.14 -5.49
CA HIS A 3 56.93 0.97 -6.48
C HIS A 3 55.63 1.52 -5.94
N MET A 4 55.76 2.64 -5.31
CA MET A 4 54.73 3.61 -4.98
C MET A 4 54.26 4.28 -6.28
N ARG A 5 52.98 4.12 -6.66
CA ARG A 5 52.34 4.93 -7.69
C ARG A 5 51.27 5.81 -7.07
N ARG A 6 51.67 7.07 -6.95
CA ARG A 6 50.78 8.21 -6.67
C ARG A 6 49.95 8.49 -7.90
N PHE A 7 48.64 8.61 -7.76
CA PHE A 7 47.81 9.26 -8.76
C PHE A 7 47.31 10.60 -8.21
N LEU A 8 47.61 11.62 -8.97
CA LEU A 8 47.26 13.01 -8.76
C LEU A 8 45.74 13.21 -8.84
N SER A 9 45.23 13.94 -7.87
CA SER A 9 43.93 14.57 -7.90
C SER A 9 43.99 15.81 -8.80
N VAL A 10 43.16 15.88 -9.82
CA VAL A 10 42.88 17.08 -10.59
C VAL A 10 41.48 17.56 -10.20
N GLY A 11 41.45 18.63 -9.41
CA GLY A 11 40.25 19.36 -9.11
C GLY A 11 39.80 20.17 -10.34
N ILE A 12 38.53 20.04 -10.67
CA ILE A 12 37.85 21.00 -11.58
C ILE A 12 36.78 21.68 -10.74
N SER A 13 37.07 22.91 -10.41
CA SER A 13 36.16 23.89 -9.85
C SER A 13 35.39 24.50 -11.04
N CYS A 14 34.08 24.29 -11.08
CA CYS A 14 33.21 25.10 -11.95
C CYS A 14 32.26 25.90 -11.09
N PHE A 15 32.57 27.16 -10.93
CA PHE A 15 31.66 28.22 -10.51
C PHE A 15 30.69 28.51 -11.67
N PHE A 16 29.39 28.31 -11.44
CA PHE A 16 28.37 29.02 -12.20
C PHE A 16 27.35 29.60 -11.25
N LEU A 17 27.45 30.90 -11.06
CA LEU A 17 26.39 31.79 -10.59
C LEU A 17 25.33 31.90 -11.69
N SER A 18 24.12 31.51 -11.41
CA SER A 18 22.94 32.04 -12.09
C SER A 18 21.73 31.88 -11.19
N GLY A 19 21.28 33.00 -10.68
CA GLY A 19 20.07 33.10 -9.90
C GLY A 19 18.85 32.86 -10.79
N CYS A 20 17.92 32.05 -10.28
CA CYS A 20 16.52 32.05 -10.72
C CYS A 20 15.67 32.45 -9.52
N ALA A 21 15.15 33.65 -9.60
CA ALA A 21 14.18 34.18 -8.67
C ALA A 21 12.87 33.35 -8.77
N VAL A 22 12.47 32.74 -7.66
CA VAL A 22 11.16 32.12 -7.54
C VAL A 22 10.14 33.25 -7.33
N HIS A 23 9.36 33.51 -8.36
CA HIS A 23 8.28 34.49 -8.31
C HIS A 23 7.10 33.87 -7.57
N SER A 24 6.94 34.21 -6.30
CA SER A 24 5.74 33.92 -5.51
C SER A 24 4.62 34.87 -5.95
N GLY A 25 3.78 34.38 -6.86
CA GLY A 25 2.58 35.10 -7.28
C GLY A 25 1.52 35.08 -6.18
N ILE A 26 1.44 36.19 -5.42
CA ILE A 26 0.31 36.48 -4.55
C ILE A 26 -0.83 36.93 -5.44
N ILE A 27 -1.93 36.17 -5.48
CA ILE A 27 -3.16 36.53 -6.17
C ILE A 27 -3.93 37.52 -5.25
N PRO A 28 -4.19 38.75 -5.66
CA PRO A 28 -4.99 39.67 -4.84
C PRO A 28 -6.47 39.29 -4.87
N PRO A 29 -7.24 39.54 -3.78
CA PRO A 29 -8.66 39.26 -3.74
C PRO A 29 -9.40 40.15 -4.71
N LYS A 30 -10.30 39.56 -5.50
CA LYS A 30 -11.20 40.26 -6.40
C LYS A 30 -12.09 41.20 -5.61
N MET A 31 -11.96 42.51 -5.87
CA MET A 31 -12.89 43.52 -5.43
C MET A 31 -14.25 43.28 -6.11
N TRP A 32 -15.28 43.13 -5.31
CA TRP A 32 -16.67 43.15 -5.77
C TRP A 32 -17.05 44.63 -5.99
N GLY A 33 -17.10 45.02 -7.23
CA GLY A 33 -17.68 46.29 -7.62
C GLY A 33 -19.21 46.20 -7.56
N ALA A 34 -19.82 46.92 -6.63
CA ALA A 34 -21.24 47.12 -6.63
C ALA A 34 -21.61 48.10 -7.75
N MET A 35 -22.34 47.64 -8.74
CA MET A 35 -22.95 48.48 -9.78
C MET A 35 -24.39 48.69 -9.41
N ILE A 36 -24.69 49.93 -8.93
CA ILE A 36 -26.04 50.37 -8.70
C ILE A 36 -26.59 50.92 -10.02
N VAL A 37 -27.59 50.30 -10.61
CA VAL A 37 -28.41 50.91 -11.67
C VAL A 37 -29.89 50.73 -11.30
N GLY A 38 -30.49 51.86 -11.08
CA GLY A 38 -31.87 52.29 -11.32
C GLY A 38 -33.03 51.32 -11.06
N GLY A 39 -33.91 51.79 -10.18
CA GLY A 39 -35.15 51.22 -9.70
C GLY A 39 -36.08 50.57 -10.72
N ALA A 40 -36.57 49.43 -10.31
CA ALA A 40 -37.90 48.93 -10.62
C ALA A 40 -38.34 48.04 -9.44
N VAL A 41 -39.39 48.48 -8.75
CA VAL A 41 -40.07 47.66 -7.75
C VAL A 41 -40.88 46.63 -8.50
N VAL A 42 -40.41 45.36 -8.48
CA VAL A 42 -41.20 44.22 -8.91
C VAL A 42 -41.55 43.45 -7.64
N THR A 43 -42.82 43.40 -7.33
CA THR A 43 -43.35 42.53 -6.28
C THR A 43 -43.17 41.09 -6.74
N ALA A 44 -42.17 40.43 -6.19
CA ALA A 44 -41.97 39.00 -6.41
C ALA A 44 -43.00 38.23 -5.58
N VAL A 45 -43.83 37.48 -6.26
CA VAL A 45 -44.67 36.45 -5.69
C VAL A 45 -43.77 35.33 -5.22
N ASP A 46 -43.82 35.02 -3.93
CA ASP A 46 -43.14 33.87 -3.34
C ASP A 46 -43.64 32.56 -3.97
N THR A 47 -42.94 32.11 -5.00
CA THR A 47 -43.05 30.72 -5.44
C THR A 47 -41.99 29.95 -4.71
N VAL A 48 -42.38 29.26 -3.64
CA VAL A 48 -41.54 28.28 -2.96
C VAL A 48 -41.31 27.11 -3.96
N VAL A 49 -40.21 27.19 -4.69
CA VAL A 49 -39.71 26.02 -5.44
C VAL A 49 -39.09 25.12 -4.40
N SER A 50 -39.83 24.07 -4.02
CA SER A 50 -39.28 22.92 -3.29
C SER A 50 -38.23 22.27 -4.17
N GLY A 51 -36.96 22.58 -3.94
CA GLY A 51 -35.85 21.84 -4.51
C GLY A 51 -35.89 20.40 -4.02
N PRO A 52 -35.45 19.46 -4.84
CA PRO A 52 -35.30 18.07 -4.36
C PRO A 52 -34.38 18.07 -3.16
N SER A 53 -34.79 17.40 -2.08
CA SER A 53 -33.97 17.16 -0.91
C SER A 53 -32.69 16.50 -1.35
N GLU A 54 -31.55 17.11 -1.09
CA GLU A 54 -30.25 16.43 -1.12
C GLU A 54 -30.36 15.29 -0.11
N SER A 55 -30.61 14.08 -0.62
CA SER A 55 -30.35 12.89 0.14
C SER A 55 -28.85 12.86 0.35
N GLU A 56 -28.40 13.11 1.57
CA GLU A 56 -27.05 12.77 2.00
C GLU A 56 -26.90 11.27 1.70
N VAL A 57 -26.14 10.97 0.64
CA VAL A 57 -25.64 9.63 0.40
C VAL A 57 -24.57 9.43 1.48
N GLU A 58 -24.98 8.85 2.61
CA GLU A 58 -24.01 8.23 3.51
C GLU A 58 -23.28 7.16 2.70
N ILE A 59 -22.08 7.49 2.24
CA ILE A 59 -21.14 6.52 1.71
C ILE A 59 -20.66 5.73 2.94
N ASN A 60 -21.44 4.73 3.32
CA ASN A 60 -20.98 3.69 4.23
C ASN A 60 -19.87 2.90 3.51
N ASN A 61 -18.63 3.35 3.68
CA ASN A 61 -17.42 2.77 3.10
C ASN A 61 -17.03 1.48 3.82
N THR A 62 -18.03 0.66 4.17
CA THR A 62 -17.90 -0.70 4.67
C THR A 62 -18.46 -1.73 3.69
N ASP A 63 -18.50 -1.39 2.40
CA ASP A 63 -18.65 -2.42 1.37
C ASP A 63 -17.33 -3.22 1.34
N THR A 64 -17.22 -4.08 2.32
CA THR A 64 -16.29 -5.21 2.30
C THR A 64 -16.53 -5.96 0.99
N TYR A 65 -15.47 -6.24 0.27
CA TYR A 65 -15.42 -7.04 -0.98
C TYR A 65 -16.09 -8.42 -0.88
N SER A 66 -16.80 -8.70 0.24
CA SER A 66 -17.45 -9.97 0.56
C SER A 66 -18.54 -10.42 -0.41
N ASP A 67 -18.98 -9.55 -1.33
CA ASP A 67 -20.07 -9.83 -2.25
C ASP A 67 -19.67 -9.97 -3.73
N LEU A 68 -18.36 -9.93 -4.04
CA LEU A 68 -17.87 -10.22 -5.38
C LEU A 68 -17.93 -11.74 -5.64
N ASN A 69 -19.14 -12.27 -5.83
CA ASN A 69 -19.31 -13.63 -6.33
C ASN A 69 -18.91 -13.67 -7.81
N ILE A 70 -17.60 -13.75 -8.09
CA ILE A 70 -17.08 -13.89 -9.44
C ILE A 70 -17.37 -15.32 -9.90
N ASP A 71 -18.45 -15.52 -10.63
CA ASP A 71 -18.81 -16.79 -11.25
C ASP A 71 -18.77 -18.02 -10.33
N GLY A 72 -19.12 -17.88 -9.05
CA GLY A 72 -19.09 -18.97 -8.08
C GLY A 72 -17.72 -19.26 -7.49
N CYS A 73 -16.74 -18.38 -7.68
CA CYS A 73 -15.43 -18.47 -7.03
C CYS A 73 -15.48 -17.91 -5.61
N THR A 74 -14.71 -18.52 -4.72
CA THR A 74 -14.45 -17.96 -3.40
C THR A 74 -13.22 -17.04 -3.46
N GLU A 75 -13.24 -15.97 -2.69
CA GLU A 75 -12.19 -14.96 -2.63
C GLU A 75 -10.83 -15.56 -2.25
N PRO A 76 -9.72 -15.17 -2.91
CA PRO A 76 -8.39 -15.61 -2.53
C PRO A 76 -7.96 -14.96 -1.20
N LYS A 77 -7.29 -15.74 -0.34
CA LYS A 77 -6.86 -15.30 0.99
C LYS A 77 -5.44 -15.73 1.31
N VAL A 78 -4.73 -14.88 2.04
CA VAL A 78 -3.47 -15.22 2.71
C VAL A 78 -3.65 -15.13 4.22
N ASN A 79 -2.92 -15.97 4.97
CA ASN A 79 -3.01 -16.03 6.42
C ASN A 79 -1.64 -16.31 7.03
N ILE A 80 -1.38 -15.79 8.24
CA ILE A 80 -0.27 -16.24 9.07
C ILE A 80 -0.79 -17.42 9.91
N LEU A 81 -0.33 -18.63 9.59
CA LEU A 81 -0.72 -19.85 10.31
C LEU A 81 0.02 -19.97 11.65
N SER A 82 1.25 -19.50 11.70
CA SER A 82 2.12 -19.40 12.89
C SER A 82 3.06 -18.23 12.73
N PRO A 83 3.37 -17.47 13.80
CA PRO A 83 2.78 -17.56 15.14
C PRO A 83 1.31 -17.12 15.16
N LYS A 84 0.63 -17.36 16.28
CA LYS A 84 -0.71 -16.82 16.51
C LYS A 84 -0.63 -15.40 17.06
N ASN A 85 -1.72 -14.65 16.94
CA ASN A 85 -1.83 -13.33 17.54
C ASN A 85 -1.54 -13.40 19.06
N LEU A 86 -0.82 -12.42 19.59
CA LEU A 86 -0.36 -12.32 20.99
C LEU A 86 0.63 -13.42 21.39
N TYR A 87 1.36 -14.01 20.44
CA TYR A 87 2.45 -14.94 20.73
C TYR A 87 3.60 -14.21 21.42
N VAL A 88 4.16 -14.84 22.46
CA VAL A 88 5.34 -14.34 23.18
C VAL A 88 6.49 -15.33 22.97
N SER A 89 7.67 -14.82 22.61
CA SER A 89 8.89 -15.59 22.36
C SER A 89 10.03 -15.09 23.23
N ASP A 90 10.84 -16.00 23.75
CA ASP A 90 12.14 -15.74 24.35
C ASP A 90 13.29 -15.80 23.34
N SER A 91 13.00 -16.14 22.11
CA SER A 91 13.95 -16.18 21.00
C SER A 91 13.69 -15.02 20.04
N LYS A 92 14.77 -14.42 19.54
CA LYS A 92 14.72 -13.44 18.44
C LYS A 92 14.36 -14.07 17.10
N SER A 93 14.66 -15.37 16.93
CA SER A 93 14.38 -16.13 15.71
C SER A 93 12.94 -16.65 15.73
N ILE A 94 12.08 -16.06 14.94
CA ILE A 94 10.65 -16.38 14.87
C ILE A 94 10.39 -17.17 13.59
N LYS A 95 9.89 -18.40 13.73
CA LYS A 95 9.39 -19.17 12.59
C LYS A 95 8.00 -18.70 12.21
N VAL A 96 7.83 -18.22 10.98
CA VAL A 96 6.53 -17.81 10.42
C VAL A 96 6.11 -18.81 9.36
N ILE A 97 4.86 -19.29 9.44
CA ILE A 97 4.25 -20.21 8.47
C ILE A 97 3.10 -19.47 7.79
N PHE A 98 3.11 -19.49 6.46
CA PHE A 98 2.14 -18.82 5.62
C PHE A 98 1.07 -19.79 5.13
N GLY A 99 -0.16 -19.34 5.07
CA GLY A 99 -1.30 -20.03 4.46
C GLY A 99 -1.84 -19.27 3.28
N SER A 100 -2.34 -19.99 2.30
CA SER A 100 -2.95 -19.44 1.08
C SER A 100 -4.16 -20.27 0.70
N GLU A 101 -5.26 -19.60 0.34
CA GLU A 101 -6.49 -20.19 -0.14
C GLU A 101 -6.82 -19.59 -1.51
N ASN A 102 -7.15 -20.42 -2.50
CA ASN A 102 -7.43 -20.02 -3.89
C ASN A 102 -6.28 -19.22 -4.53
N ILE A 103 -5.06 -19.50 -4.11
CA ILE A 103 -3.83 -18.86 -4.59
C ILE A 103 -2.84 -19.94 -5.00
N GLU A 104 -2.29 -19.79 -6.18
CA GLU A 104 -1.13 -20.57 -6.63
C GLU A 104 0.14 -19.79 -6.33
N ILE A 105 0.89 -20.25 -5.32
CA ILE A 105 2.16 -19.61 -4.95
C ILE A 105 3.21 -19.96 -5.98
N ASN A 106 3.75 -18.94 -6.64
CA ASN A 106 4.76 -19.04 -7.69
C ASN A 106 5.94 -18.12 -7.39
N PRO A 107 7.12 -18.43 -7.89
CA PRO A 107 8.26 -17.51 -7.78
C PRO A 107 7.99 -16.15 -8.43
N ALA A 108 8.61 -15.10 -7.89
CA ALA A 108 8.63 -13.77 -8.49
C ALA A 108 9.12 -13.83 -9.94
N GLY A 109 8.53 -13.04 -10.81
CA GLY A 109 8.82 -13.05 -12.24
C GLY A 109 8.19 -14.21 -13.03
N SER A 110 7.48 -15.14 -12.36
CA SER A 110 6.74 -16.20 -13.04
C SER A 110 5.56 -15.62 -13.81
N SER A 111 5.48 -15.93 -15.10
CA SER A 111 4.34 -15.59 -15.94
C SER A 111 3.24 -16.65 -15.95
N LYS A 112 3.33 -17.64 -15.04
CA LYS A 112 2.37 -18.72 -14.98
C LYS A 112 1.00 -18.19 -14.55
N VAL A 113 0.00 -18.44 -15.40
CA VAL A 113 -1.41 -18.16 -15.09
C VAL A 113 -2.00 -19.43 -14.50
N PRO A 114 -2.73 -19.37 -13.38
CA PRO A 114 -3.40 -20.53 -12.82
C PRO A 114 -4.37 -21.17 -13.83
N ASP A 115 -4.37 -22.51 -13.90
CA ASP A 115 -5.31 -23.24 -14.74
C ASP A 115 -6.76 -23.08 -14.24
N ASN A 116 -6.92 -22.90 -12.94
CA ASN A 116 -8.22 -22.63 -12.32
C ASN A 116 -8.51 -21.13 -12.34
N LYS A 117 -9.57 -20.72 -13.03
CA LYS A 117 -9.99 -19.32 -13.11
C LYS A 117 -10.32 -18.67 -11.77
N CYS A 118 -10.60 -19.47 -10.74
CA CYS A 118 -10.86 -19.02 -9.38
C CYS A 118 -9.58 -18.79 -8.56
N PHE A 119 -8.41 -19.07 -9.13
CA PHE A 119 -7.15 -18.89 -8.46
C PHE A 119 -6.44 -17.63 -8.98
N VAL A 120 -5.72 -16.98 -8.08
CA VAL A 120 -4.73 -15.96 -8.44
C VAL A 120 -3.33 -16.53 -8.31
N SER A 121 -2.35 -15.88 -8.91
CA SER A 121 -0.94 -16.29 -8.84
C SER A 121 -0.11 -15.18 -8.23
N GLY A 122 0.82 -15.54 -7.35
CA GLY A 122 1.70 -14.58 -6.71
C GLY A 122 2.68 -15.23 -5.74
N HIS A 123 3.38 -14.40 -4.99
CA HIS A 123 4.32 -14.81 -3.95
C HIS A 123 4.13 -13.99 -2.68
N HIS A 124 4.60 -14.53 -1.57
CA HIS A 124 4.40 -13.90 -0.27
C HIS A 124 5.37 -12.74 -0.02
N HIS A 125 4.86 -11.70 0.66
CA HIS A 125 5.60 -10.67 1.34
C HIS A 125 5.13 -10.58 2.79
N LEU A 126 6.05 -10.36 3.73
CA LEU A 126 5.73 -10.15 5.13
C LEU A 126 6.07 -8.72 5.51
N LEU A 127 5.06 -7.99 5.97
CA LEU A 127 5.20 -6.66 6.53
C LEU A 127 5.51 -6.80 8.02
N VAL A 128 6.61 -6.19 8.46
CA VAL A 128 7.04 -6.15 9.85
C VAL A 128 6.97 -4.71 10.32
N ASP A 129 6.11 -4.42 11.32
CA ASP A 129 5.90 -3.09 11.89
C ASP A 129 5.54 -2.01 10.85
N ARG A 130 4.80 -2.42 9.81
CA ARG A 130 4.39 -1.54 8.71
C ARG A 130 2.89 -1.63 8.42
N GLU A 131 2.38 -0.51 7.92
CA GLU A 131 1.07 -0.47 7.29
C GLU A 131 1.19 -0.78 5.79
N ILE A 132 0.08 -1.23 5.22
CA ILE A 132 -0.02 -1.42 3.77
C ILE A 132 0.15 -0.07 3.10
N LEU A 133 1.09 0.02 2.16
CA LEU A 133 1.32 1.26 1.43
C LEU A 133 0.27 1.41 0.32
N PRO A 134 -0.24 2.62 0.09
CA PRO A 134 -1.16 2.92 -1.02
C PRO A 134 -0.40 3.02 -2.36
N THR A 135 0.66 2.24 -2.53
CA THR A 135 1.50 2.23 -3.73
C THR A 135 1.13 1.08 -4.64
N SER A 136 1.44 1.21 -5.94
CA SER A 136 1.20 0.13 -6.90
C SER A 136 2.17 -1.04 -6.75
N PHE A 137 3.32 -0.84 -6.10
CA PHE A 137 4.37 -1.84 -5.94
C PHE A 137 4.77 -2.01 -4.48
N ILE A 138 5.06 -3.25 -4.09
CA ILE A 138 5.54 -3.60 -2.77
C ILE A 138 7.03 -3.25 -2.69
N PRO A 139 7.49 -2.44 -1.72
CA PRO A 139 8.90 -2.17 -1.51
C PRO A 139 9.69 -3.45 -1.21
N PHE A 140 10.99 -3.37 -1.39
CA PHE A 140 11.94 -4.42 -1.01
C PHE A 140 12.93 -3.84 0.01
N ASP A 141 12.66 -4.09 1.29
CA ASP A 141 13.48 -3.63 2.41
C ASP A 141 13.33 -4.57 3.62
N ASP A 142 14.01 -4.26 4.74
CA ASP A 142 14.02 -5.09 5.95
C ASP A 142 12.65 -5.20 6.63
N THR A 143 11.69 -4.35 6.27
CA THR A 143 10.34 -4.31 6.83
C THR A 143 9.26 -4.83 5.88
N HIS A 144 9.62 -5.03 4.61
CA HIS A 144 8.80 -5.66 3.57
C HIS A 144 9.55 -6.90 3.05
N ILE A 145 9.59 -7.94 3.86
CA ILE A 145 10.40 -9.13 3.58
C ILE A 145 9.82 -9.90 2.40
N HIS A 146 10.64 -10.14 1.38
CA HIS A 146 10.26 -10.73 0.11
C HIS A 146 10.54 -12.23 0.06
N PHE A 147 9.54 -13.04 -0.28
CA PHE A 147 9.65 -14.50 -0.42
C PHE A 147 9.53 -14.91 -1.89
N GLY A 148 10.39 -14.33 -2.72
CA GLY A 148 10.34 -14.43 -4.17
C GLY A 148 10.66 -15.79 -4.78
N ALA A 149 11.03 -16.80 -4.00
CA ALA A 149 11.20 -18.17 -4.48
C ALA A 149 9.94 -19.05 -4.26
N GLY A 150 8.82 -18.43 -3.83
CA GLY A 150 7.58 -19.15 -3.54
C GLY A 150 7.59 -19.87 -2.19
N GLN A 151 8.33 -19.35 -1.22
CA GLN A 151 8.38 -19.88 0.13
C GLN A 151 7.03 -19.78 0.81
N THR A 152 6.69 -20.80 1.60
CA THR A 152 5.48 -20.87 2.43
C THR A 152 5.80 -20.82 3.93
N GLU A 153 7.06 -20.74 4.29
CA GLU A 153 7.54 -20.52 5.65
C GLU A 153 8.90 -19.81 5.64
N ALA A 154 9.22 -19.14 6.74
CA ALA A 154 10.51 -18.50 6.93
C ALA A 154 10.87 -18.43 8.42
N ILE A 155 12.14 -18.19 8.70
CA ILE A 155 12.62 -17.75 10.02
C ILE A 155 13.03 -16.29 9.83
N ILE A 156 12.48 -15.41 10.64
CA ILE A 156 12.81 -13.99 10.68
C ILE A 156 13.47 -13.64 12.02
N GLU A 157 14.36 -12.66 12.01
CA GLU A 157 15.01 -12.16 13.23
C GLU A 157 14.34 -10.86 13.65
N LEU A 158 13.89 -10.81 14.92
CA LEU A 158 13.27 -9.63 15.51
C LEU A 158 14.00 -9.23 16.79
N GLU A 159 14.19 -7.95 17.00
CA GLU A 159 14.74 -7.45 18.27
C GLU A 159 13.71 -7.58 19.40
N PRO A 160 14.14 -7.58 20.67
CA PRO A 160 13.19 -7.57 21.79
C PRO A 160 12.23 -6.39 21.71
N GLY A 161 10.94 -6.66 21.87
CA GLY A 161 9.88 -5.67 21.76
C GLY A 161 8.58 -6.26 21.25
N VAL A 162 7.61 -5.38 21.07
CA VAL A 162 6.31 -5.72 20.47
C VAL A 162 6.37 -5.42 18.99
N HIS A 163 6.03 -6.41 18.18
CA HIS A 163 6.05 -6.35 16.72
C HIS A 163 4.69 -6.68 16.13
N THR A 164 4.42 -6.10 14.99
CA THR A 164 3.26 -6.46 14.16
C THR A 164 3.72 -7.19 12.91
N LEU A 165 2.99 -8.26 12.55
CA LEU A 165 3.24 -9.02 11.33
C LEU A 165 1.96 -9.05 10.49
N GLN A 166 2.08 -8.82 9.20
CA GLN A 166 0.99 -8.95 8.25
C GLN A 166 1.48 -9.56 6.94
N LEU A 167 0.82 -10.62 6.48
CA LEU A 167 1.17 -11.26 5.22
C LEU A 167 0.44 -10.56 4.07
N MET A 168 1.13 -10.40 2.93
CA MET A 168 0.59 -9.82 1.71
C MET A 168 0.96 -10.70 0.52
N LEU A 169 0.07 -10.79 -0.46
CA LEU A 169 0.38 -11.40 -1.75
C LEU A 169 0.90 -10.31 -2.70
N GLY A 170 2.08 -10.53 -3.26
CA GLY A 170 2.62 -9.76 -4.38
C GLY A 170 2.39 -10.47 -5.70
N SER A 171 2.03 -9.73 -6.74
CA SER A 171 1.95 -10.27 -8.11
C SER A 171 3.35 -10.67 -8.61
N SER A 172 3.44 -11.30 -9.77
CA SER A 172 4.73 -11.70 -10.37
C SER A 172 5.72 -10.54 -10.53
N ILE A 173 5.24 -9.31 -10.61
CA ILE A 173 6.04 -8.08 -10.76
C ILE A 173 6.03 -7.22 -9.48
N HIS A 174 5.72 -7.80 -8.32
CA HIS A 174 5.62 -7.10 -7.02
C HIS A 174 4.50 -6.05 -6.96
N GLY A 175 3.47 -6.19 -7.80
CA GLY A 175 2.28 -5.35 -7.70
C GLY A 175 1.47 -5.70 -6.45
N VAL A 176 0.96 -4.68 -5.77
CA VAL A 176 0.06 -4.81 -4.61
C VAL A 176 -1.29 -5.38 -5.04
N GLN A 177 -1.71 -5.02 -6.24
CA GLN A 177 -2.98 -5.45 -6.82
C GLN A 177 -2.78 -6.73 -7.62
N VAL A 178 -3.59 -7.75 -7.32
CA VAL A 178 -3.58 -9.02 -8.02
C VAL A 178 -4.95 -9.21 -8.67
N PRO A 179 -5.03 -9.25 -10.01
CA PRO A 179 -6.32 -9.38 -10.68
C PRO A 179 -6.94 -10.75 -10.40
N PHE A 180 -8.22 -10.75 -10.04
CA PHE A 180 -9.04 -11.93 -9.82
C PHE A 180 -10.24 -11.92 -10.76
N GLY A 181 -10.37 -12.94 -11.61
CA GLY A 181 -11.40 -12.97 -12.63
C GLY A 181 -11.38 -11.78 -13.61
N GLY A 182 -10.22 -11.13 -13.79
CA GLY A 182 -10.05 -9.93 -14.60
C GLY A 182 -10.47 -8.62 -13.91
N ILE A 183 -10.85 -8.69 -12.65
CA ILE A 183 -11.22 -7.53 -11.82
C ILE A 183 -10.11 -7.29 -10.81
N ASP A 184 -9.78 -6.02 -10.57
CA ASP A 184 -8.87 -5.63 -9.49
C ASP A 184 -9.64 -5.64 -8.17
N ILE A 185 -9.31 -6.61 -7.30
CA ILE A 185 -9.91 -6.74 -5.97
C ILE A 185 -9.12 -6.02 -4.87
N GLY A 186 -8.10 -5.25 -5.24
CA GLY A 186 -7.21 -4.60 -4.27
C GLY A 186 -6.16 -5.55 -3.69
N PRO A 187 -5.50 -5.14 -2.61
CA PRO A 187 -4.45 -5.94 -1.98
C PRO A 187 -5.02 -7.16 -1.26
N ILE A 188 -4.44 -8.34 -1.53
CA ILE A 188 -4.74 -9.57 -0.79
C ILE A 188 -3.82 -9.63 0.41
N VAL A 189 -4.37 -9.43 1.60
CA VAL A 189 -3.62 -9.33 2.85
C VAL A 189 -4.26 -10.16 3.96
N SER A 190 -3.43 -10.63 4.89
CA SER A 190 -3.91 -11.31 6.10
C SER A 190 -4.42 -10.31 7.14
N GLU A 191 -5.06 -10.83 8.19
CA GLU A 191 -5.15 -10.08 9.42
C GLU A 191 -3.75 -9.73 9.93
N LYS A 192 -3.64 -8.54 10.56
CA LYS A 192 -2.42 -8.13 11.25
C LYS A 192 -2.39 -8.81 12.62
N ILE A 193 -1.31 -9.48 12.93
CA ILE A 193 -1.07 -10.07 14.25
C ILE A 193 -0.02 -9.26 15.02
N THR A 194 -0.12 -9.31 16.33
CA THR A 194 0.88 -8.75 17.26
C THR A 194 1.61 -9.89 17.93
N ILE A 195 2.92 -9.78 18.05
CA ILE A 195 3.77 -10.70 18.80
C ILE A 195 4.72 -9.93 19.69
N GLU A 196 5.26 -10.57 20.72
CA GLU A 196 6.25 -9.99 21.62
C GLU A 196 7.49 -10.87 21.68
N VAL A 197 8.65 -10.25 21.52
CA VAL A 197 9.95 -10.87 21.77
C VAL A 197 10.48 -10.34 23.10
N VAL A 198 10.61 -11.20 24.10
CA VAL A 198 11.16 -10.80 25.39
C VAL A 198 12.69 -10.91 25.37
N SER A 199 13.38 -10.00 26.07
CA SER A 199 14.81 -10.11 26.24
C SER A 199 15.11 -11.28 27.20
N SER A 200 15.93 -12.24 26.76
CA SER A 200 16.60 -13.14 27.71
C SER A 200 17.60 -12.32 28.53
N GLU A 201 17.38 -12.19 29.83
CA GLU A 201 18.35 -11.63 30.77
C GLU A 201 19.64 -12.47 30.82
#